data_a9843dfd7e8c9ce40464e2a6f1438803
#
_entry.id   a9843dfd7e8c9ce40464e2a6f1438803
#
_cell.length_a   1.000
_cell.length_b   1.000
_cell.length_c   1.000
_cell.angle_alpha   90.00
_cell.angle_beta   90.00
_cell.angle_gamma   90.00
#
_symmetry.space_group_name_H-M   'P 1'
#
loop_
_entity.id
_entity.type
_entity.pdbx_description
1 polymer ?
#
loop_
_entity_poly.entity_id
_entity_poly.type
_entity_poly.pdbx_seq_one_letter_code
_entity_poly.pdbx_strand_id
1 'polypeptide(L)'
;MTAYEELLEYAVNEGITVVDFELGDKTKGLYCDGVAFINKNCCTAEKFCTLAEELGHHYTASANIVSLDTIEKRKQEQLGRRWAFETVLSLERILDAIIEGYDNLAELAEQLYVTPQYLQEALLYYGQKHGAEIMYHDYRVIFSDASVIVHPLVDDV
;
A
#
# COMPACT_ATOMS: atom_id res chain seq x y z
N MET A 1 -1.24 9.33 -17.85
CA MET A 1 -1.95 8.24 -17.12
C MET A 1 -1.67 8.41 -15.64
N THR A 2 -2.68 8.35 -14.81
CA THR A 2 -2.52 8.42 -13.36
C THR A 2 -2.07 7.06 -12.81
N ALA A 3 -1.51 7.03 -11.59
CA ALA A 3 -1.14 5.78 -10.94
C ALA A 3 -2.33 4.83 -10.78
N TYR A 4 -3.53 5.37 -10.54
CA TYR A 4 -4.75 4.56 -10.48
C TYR A 4 -5.11 3.95 -11.84
N GLU A 5 -5.01 4.71 -12.92
CA GLU A 5 -5.26 4.21 -14.28
C GLU A 5 -4.25 3.12 -14.67
N GLU A 6 -2.99 3.28 -14.31
CA GLU A 6 -1.96 2.24 -14.52
C GLU A 6 -2.29 0.95 -13.76
N LEU A 7 -2.78 1.07 -12.53
CA LEU A 7 -3.19 -0.08 -11.73
C LEU A 7 -4.46 -0.75 -12.28
N LEU A 8 -5.40 0.03 -12.83
CA LEU A 8 -6.57 -0.50 -13.54
C LEU A 8 -6.15 -1.31 -14.78
N GLU A 9 -5.22 -0.77 -15.58
CA GLU A 9 -4.69 -1.48 -16.75
C GLU A 9 -3.99 -2.77 -16.36
N TYR A 10 -3.19 -2.72 -15.30
CA TYR A 10 -2.56 -3.92 -14.73
C TYR A 10 -3.61 -4.98 -14.34
N ALA A 11 -4.66 -4.60 -13.63
CA ALA A 11 -5.73 -5.51 -13.22
C ALA A 11 -6.42 -6.18 -14.42
N VAL A 12 -6.73 -5.40 -15.46
CA VAL A 12 -7.33 -5.91 -16.70
C VAL A 12 -6.41 -6.93 -17.39
N ASN A 13 -5.11 -6.64 -17.47
CA ASN A 13 -4.12 -7.53 -18.07
C ASN A 13 -3.98 -8.85 -17.29
N GLU A 14 -4.23 -8.82 -15.99
CA GLU A 14 -4.25 -10.02 -15.13
C GLU A 14 -5.61 -10.75 -15.14
N GLY A 15 -6.56 -10.30 -15.95
CA GLY A 15 -7.88 -10.91 -16.06
C GLY A 15 -8.85 -10.56 -14.94
N ILE A 16 -8.57 -9.51 -14.17
CA ILE A 16 -9.41 -9.03 -13.08
C ILE A 16 -10.33 -7.93 -13.58
N THR A 17 -11.62 -8.08 -13.37
CA THR A 17 -12.61 -7.05 -13.66
C THR A 17 -12.71 -6.08 -12.50
N VAL A 18 -12.57 -4.79 -12.76
CA VAL A 18 -12.72 -3.74 -11.75
C VAL A 18 -14.02 -2.97 -12.00
N VAL A 19 -14.84 -2.86 -10.97
CA VAL A 19 -16.16 -2.23 -11.05
C VAL A 19 -16.30 -1.15 -9.98
N ASP A 20 -16.59 0.07 -10.38
CA ASP A 20 -17.04 1.12 -9.47
C ASP A 20 -18.47 0.83 -9.03
N PHE A 21 -18.67 0.71 -7.73
CA PHE A 21 -19.96 0.32 -7.15
C PHE A 21 -20.22 1.04 -5.84
N GLU A 22 -21.47 1.23 -5.49
CA GLU A 22 -21.83 1.81 -4.21
C GLU A 22 -21.83 0.75 -3.12
N LEU A 23 -20.82 0.81 -2.25
CA LEU A 23 -20.60 -0.16 -1.17
C LEU A 23 -21.04 0.35 0.22
N GLY A 24 -21.70 1.50 0.30
CA GLY A 24 -22.05 2.17 1.55
C GLY A 24 -20.86 2.96 2.14
N ASP A 25 -21.04 3.50 3.35
CA ASP A 25 -20.07 4.45 3.93
C ASP A 25 -18.85 3.78 4.57
N LYS A 26 -18.93 2.50 4.89
CA LYS A 26 -17.91 1.78 5.66
C LYS A 26 -17.02 0.86 4.84
N THR A 27 -17.42 0.52 3.63
CA THR A 27 -16.71 -0.43 2.78
C THR A 27 -16.09 0.29 1.58
N LYS A 28 -14.77 0.27 1.48
CA LYS A 28 -14.06 0.90 0.36
C LYS A 28 -13.93 -0.02 -0.85
N GLY A 29 -13.79 -1.32 -0.62
CA GLY A 29 -13.65 -2.32 -1.67
C GLY A 29 -14.08 -3.71 -1.24
N LEU A 30 -14.26 -4.58 -2.23
CA LEU A 30 -14.61 -5.98 -2.05
C LEU A 30 -14.09 -6.78 -3.25
N TYR A 31 -13.40 -7.88 -2.98
CA TYR A 31 -12.98 -8.82 -4.03
C TYR A 31 -13.81 -10.09 -3.96
N CYS A 32 -14.31 -10.54 -5.12
CA CYS A 32 -15.08 -11.78 -5.25
C CYS A 32 -14.92 -12.36 -6.67
N ASP A 33 -14.44 -13.59 -6.75
CA ASP A 33 -14.36 -14.38 -7.99
C ASP A 33 -13.82 -13.63 -9.22
N GLY A 34 -12.66 -12.99 -9.09
CA GLY A 34 -12.02 -12.27 -10.18
C GLY A 34 -12.60 -10.87 -10.45
N VAL A 35 -13.46 -10.38 -9.58
CA VAL A 35 -14.03 -9.03 -9.65
C VAL A 35 -13.64 -8.23 -8.42
N ALA A 36 -13.01 -7.09 -8.63
CA ALA A 36 -12.73 -6.11 -7.60
C ALA A 36 -13.78 -4.99 -7.67
N PHE A 37 -14.57 -4.87 -6.63
CA PHE A 37 -15.54 -3.78 -6.47
C PHE A 37 -14.89 -2.65 -5.69
N ILE A 38 -14.90 -1.45 -6.25
CA ILE A 38 -14.32 -0.26 -5.62
C ILE A 38 -15.45 0.73 -5.34
N ASN A 39 -15.50 1.26 -4.13
CA ASN A 39 -16.54 2.22 -3.77
C ASN A 39 -16.38 3.50 -4.60
N LYS A 40 -17.38 3.79 -5.41
CA LYS A 40 -17.39 4.95 -6.31
C LYS A 40 -17.26 6.30 -5.60
N ASN A 41 -17.61 6.34 -4.30
CA ASN A 41 -17.57 7.57 -3.49
C ASN A 41 -16.18 7.86 -2.90
N CYS A 42 -15.22 6.97 -3.05
CA CYS A 42 -13.84 7.20 -2.64
C CYS A 42 -13.13 8.21 -3.56
N CYS A 43 -12.21 8.99 -2.99
CA CYS A 43 -11.30 9.81 -3.81
C CYS A 43 -10.29 8.93 -4.57
N THR A 44 -9.57 9.50 -5.52
CA THR A 44 -8.62 8.74 -6.37
C THR A 44 -7.55 8.03 -5.56
N ALA A 45 -6.98 8.67 -4.54
CA ALA A 45 -5.97 8.04 -3.68
C ALA A 45 -6.54 6.86 -2.89
N GLU A 46 -7.76 7.00 -2.37
CA GLU A 46 -8.46 5.89 -1.69
C GLU A 46 -8.76 4.74 -2.65
N LYS A 47 -9.22 5.03 -3.86
CA LYS A 47 -9.45 4.02 -4.90
C LYS A 47 -8.17 3.27 -5.26
N PHE A 48 -7.06 3.99 -5.40
CA PHE A 48 -5.76 3.39 -5.69
C PHE A 48 -5.31 2.42 -4.59
N CYS A 49 -5.34 2.86 -3.33
CA CYS A 49 -4.98 2.01 -2.20
C CYS A 49 -5.92 0.80 -2.07
N THR A 50 -7.21 1.02 -2.24
CA THR A 50 -8.23 -0.04 -2.16
C THR A 50 -8.06 -1.07 -3.26
N LEU A 51 -7.87 -0.64 -4.51
CA LEU A 51 -7.63 -1.57 -5.61
C LEU A 51 -6.37 -2.41 -5.37
N ALA A 52 -5.30 -1.81 -4.86
CA ALA A 52 -4.08 -2.53 -4.51
C ALA A 52 -4.36 -3.63 -3.47
N GLU A 53 -5.15 -3.35 -2.44
CA GLU A 53 -5.54 -4.34 -1.43
C GLU A 53 -6.39 -5.47 -2.03
N GLU A 54 -7.36 -5.15 -2.88
CA GLU A 54 -8.22 -6.16 -3.52
C GLU A 54 -7.42 -7.03 -4.50
N LEU A 55 -6.45 -6.48 -5.21
CA LEU A 55 -5.49 -7.25 -5.99
C LEU A 55 -4.63 -8.14 -5.10
N GLY A 56 -4.23 -7.65 -3.94
CA GLY A 56 -3.52 -8.44 -2.93
C GLY A 56 -4.34 -9.66 -2.50
N HIS A 57 -5.63 -9.50 -2.29
CA HIS A 57 -6.54 -10.61 -1.98
C HIS A 57 -6.62 -11.62 -3.13
N HIS A 58 -6.64 -11.16 -4.37
CA HIS A 58 -6.61 -12.04 -5.55
C HIS A 58 -5.37 -12.94 -5.55
N TYR A 59 -4.19 -12.37 -5.31
CA TYR A 59 -2.93 -13.11 -5.41
C TYR A 59 -2.59 -13.96 -4.19
N THR A 60 -3.11 -13.63 -3.01
CA THR A 60 -2.72 -14.27 -1.75
C THR A 60 -3.81 -15.13 -1.13
N ALA A 61 -5.06 -14.96 -1.52
CA ALA A 61 -6.17 -15.77 -1.01
C ALA A 61 -6.11 -17.19 -1.59
N SER A 62 -5.88 -18.17 -0.75
CA SER A 62 -5.83 -19.59 -1.13
C SER A 62 -7.17 -20.31 -1.03
N ALA A 63 -8.17 -19.68 -0.42
CA ALA A 63 -9.51 -20.22 -0.19
C ALA A 63 -10.55 -19.10 -0.08
N ASN A 64 -11.83 -19.48 -0.10
CA ASN A 64 -12.91 -18.53 0.12
C ASN A 64 -12.81 -17.91 1.53
N ILE A 65 -12.46 -16.62 1.59
CA ILE A 65 -12.24 -15.87 2.85
C ILE A 65 -13.49 -15.92 3.75
N VAL A 66 -14.67 -16.00 3.17
CA VAL A 66 -15.94 -16.05 3.92
C VAL A 66 -16.06 -17.31 4.80
N SER A 67 -15.42 -18.42 4.42
CA SER A 67 -15.46 -19.68 5.16
C SER A 67 -14.35 -19.83 6.21
N LEU A 68 -13.39 -18.91 6.27
CA LEU A 68 -12.27 -18.95 7.20
C LEU A 68 -12.68 -18.48 8.61
N ASP A 69 -12.01 -19.01 9.64
CA ASP A 69 -12.15 -18.47 10.99
C ASP A 69 -11.52 -17.06 11.11
N THR A 70 -11.74 -16.40 12.25
CA THR A 70 -11.28 -15.01 12.46
C THR A 70 -9.76 -14.86 12.40
N ILE A 71 -9.01 -15.86 12.88
CA ILE A 71 -7.53 -15.84 12.86
C ILE A 71 -7.02 -15.98 11.43
N GLU A 72 -7.57 -16.91 10.68
CA GLU A 72 -7.19 -17.15 9.29
C GLU A 72 -7.58 -15.97 8.39
N LYS A 73 -8.74 -15.34 8.61
CA LYS A 73 -9.12 -14.09 7.92
C LYS A 73 -8.10 -12.99 8.15
N ARG A 74 -7.66 -12.78 9.39
CA ARG A 74 -6.63 -11.77 9.71
C ARG A 74 -5.32 -12.05 8.99
N LYS A 75 -4.90 -13.31 8.92
CA LYS A 75 -3.69 -13.72 8.19
C LYS A 75 -3.81 -13.43 6.70
N GLN A 76 -4.95 -13.74 6.10
CA GLN A 76 -5.21 -13.47 4.68
C GLN A 76 -5.25 -11.96 4.39
N GLU A 77 -5.89 -11.17 5.25
CA GLU A 77 -5.90 -9.71 5.17
C GLU A 77 -4.47 -9.14 5.23
N GLN A 78 -3.65 -9.62 6.15
CA GLN A 78 -2.25 -9.19 6.27
C GLN A 78 -1.42 -9.56 5.04
N LEU A 79 -1.60 -10.75 4.48
CA LEU A 79 -0.90 -11.16 3.27
C LEU A 79 -1.27 -10.29 2.08
N GLY A 80 -2.56 -10.00 1.91
CA GLY A 80 -3.05 -9.10 0.86
C GLY A 80 -2.48 -7.68 0.99
N ARG A 81 -2.46 -7.14 2.20
CA ARG A 81 -1.87 -5.81 2.48
C ARG A 81 -0.37 -5.77 2.20
N ARG A 82 0.38 -6.77 2.62
CA ARG A 82 1.82 -6.87 2.33
C ARG A 82 2.10 -6.88 0.85
N TRP A 83 1.36 -7.69 0.11
CA TRP A 83 1.46 -7.71 -1.34
C TRP A 83 1.20 -6.32 -1.94
N ALA A 84 0.14 -5.66 -1.48
CA ALA A 84 -0.23 -4.33 -1.94
C ALA A 84 0.87 -3.29 -1.65
N PHE A 85 1.39 -3.24 -0.42
CA PHE A 85 2.48 -2.31 -0.08
C PHE A 85 3.71 -2.54 -0.97
N GLU A 86 4.15 -3.78 -1.10
CA GLU A 86 5.35 -4.10 -1.88
C GLU A 86 5.17 -3.85 -3.37
N THR A 87 3.95 -3.95 -3.88
CA THR A 87 3.65 -3.76 -5.31
C THR A 87 3.48 -2.28 -5.68
N VAL A 88 2.68 -1.53 -4.91
CA VAL A 88 2.33 -0.14 -5.29
C VAL A 88 3.06 0.92 -4.48
N LEU A 89 3.65 0.57 -3.34
CA LEU A 89 4.33 1.50 -2.44
C LEU A 89 5.59 0.86 -1.87
N SER A 90 6.57 0.59 -2.72
CA SER A 90 7.83 0.01 -2.29
C SER A 90 8.58 0.94 -1.34
N LEU A 91 9.38 0.35 -0.45
CA LEU A 91 10.20 1.13 0.49
C LEU A 91 11.14 2.09 -0.27
N GLU A 92 11.73 1.64 -1.37
CA GLU A 92 12.60 2.45 -2.20
C GLU A 92 11.89 3.71 -2.71
N ARG A 93 10.65 3.58 -3.18
CA ARG A 93 9.86 4.74 -3.64
C ARG A 93 9.61 5.74 -2.52
N ILE A 94 9.32 5.25 -1.31
CA ILE A 94 9.11 6.12 -0.13
C ILE A 94 10.41 6.85 0.20
N LEU A 95 11.51 6.12 0.28
CA LEU A 95 12.82 6.69 0.64
C LEU A 95 13.31 7.69 -0.40
N ASP A 96 13.17 7.39 -1.68
CA ASP A 96 13.53 8.30 -2.76
C ASP A 96 12.75 9.61 -2.68
N ALA A 97 11.45 9.56 -2.41
CA ALA A 97 10.62 10.74 -2.26
C ALA A 97 11.04 11.58 -1.03
N ILE A 98 11.40 10.96 0.07
CA ILE A 98 11.91 11.66 1.26
C ILE A 98 13.25 12.35 0.93
N ILE A 99 14.14 11.68 0.24
CA ILE A 99 15.44 12.23 -0.19
C ILE A 99 15.25 13.40 -1.15
N GLU A 100 14.24 13.37 -2.02
CA GLU A 100 13.86 14.48 -2.90
C GLU A 100 13.32 15.70 -2.16
N GLY A 101 12.92 15.56 -0.89
CA GLY A 101 12.48 16.66 -0.04
C GLY A 101 11.04 16.59 0.44
N TYR A 102 10.29 15.54 0.13
CA TYR A 102 8.94 15.32 0.63
C TYR A 102 9.01 14.70 2.04
N ASP A 103 9.09 15.51 3.06
CA ASP A 103 9.36 15.09 4.44
C ASP A 103 8.14 15.18 5.38
N ASN A 104 7.05 15.83 4.95
CA ASN A 104 5.82 15.81 5.73
C ASN A 104 4.86 14.73 5.20
N LEU A 105 4.13 14.09 6.11
CA LEU A 105 3.28 12.94 5.80
C LEU A 105 2.27 13.22 4.67
N ALA A 106 1.60 14.37 4.71
CA ALA A 106 0.56 14.71 3.74
C ALA A 106 1.14 14.91 2.33
N GLU A 107 2.23 15.67 2.22
CA GLU A 107 2.91 15.92 0.95
C GLU A 107 3.54 14.64 0.39
N LEU A 108 4.14 13.84 1.25
CA LEU A 108 4.72 12.55 0.86
C LEU A 108 3.66 11.59 0.34
N ALA A 109 2.52 11.49 1.02
CA ALA A 109 1.40 10.66 0.58
C ALA A 109 0.84 11.13 -0.76
N GLU A 110 0.68 12.42 -0.96
CA GLU A 110 0.23 13.00 -2.22
C GLU A 110 1.21 12.70 -3.37
N GLN A 111 2.51 12.87 -3.13
CA GLN A 111 3.55 12.54 -4.12
C GLN A 111 3.54 11.05 -4.50
N LEU A 112 3.21 10.19 -3.57
CA LEU A 112 3.16 8.75 -3.77
C LEU A 112 1.79 8.23 -4.23
N TYR A 113 0.82 9.11 -4.44
CA TYR A 113 -0.55 8.82 -4.88
C TYR A 113 -1.37 7.94 -3.91
N VAL A 114 -1.01 7.95 -2.62
CA VAL A 114 -1.67 7.17 -1.58
C VAL A 114 -2.31 8.08 -0.52
N THR A 115 -3.14 7.50 0.35
CA THR A 115 -3.62 8.23 1.51
C THR A 115 -2.56 8.33 2.61
N PRO A 116 -2.56 9.38 3.46
CA PRO A 116 -1.66 9.45 4.60
C PRO A 116 -1.74 8.23 5.52
N GLN A 117 -2.94 7.72 5.76
CA GLN A 117 -3.14 6.50 6.56
C GLN A 117 -2.46 5.28 5.93
N TYR A 118 -2.64 5.08 4.63
CA TYR A 118 -2.01 3.96 3.91
C TYR A 118 -0.49 4.04 3.97
N LEU A 119 0.08 5.24 3.83
CA LEU A 119 1.52 5.46 3.99
C LEU A 119 2.00 5.11 5.40
N GLN A 120 1.28 5.51 6.45
CA GLN A 120 1.62 5.16 7.83
C GLN A 120 1.61 3.65 8.05
N GLU A 121 0.61 2.96 7.54
CA GLU A 121 0.50 1.51 7.63
C GLU A 121 1.65 0.80 6.89
N ALA A 122 2.03 1.31 5.72
CA ALA A 122 3.18 0.81 4.97
C ALA A 122 4.50 1.02 5.73
N LEU A 123 4.71 2.19 6.32
CA LEU A 123 5.90 2.48 7.13
C LEU A 123 5.99 1.56 8.36
N LEU A 124 4.88 1.32 9.02
CA LEU A 124 4.82 0.35 10.14
C LEU A 124 5.20 -1.06 9.66
N TYR A 125 4.66 -1.48 8.54
CA TYR A 125 5.00 -2.77 7.93
C TYR A 125 6.50 -2.88 7.61
N TYR A 126 7.08 -1.89 6.93
CA TYR A 126 8.50 -1.91 6.58
C TYR A 126 9.42 -1.84 7.79
N GLY A 127 9.05 -1.09 8.81
CA GLY A 127 9.78 -1.07 10.08
C GLY A 127 9.80 -2.42 10.78
N GLN A 128 8.68 -3.12 10.80
CA GLN A 128 8.58 -4.48 11.35
C GLN A 128 9.38 -5.49 10.53
N LYS A 129 9.36 -5.35 9.20
CA LYS A 129 10.07 -6.26 8.29
C LYS A 129 11.58 -6.11 8.35
N HIS A 130 12.08 -4.88 8.38
CA HIS A 130 13.51 -4.57 8.25
C HIS A 130 14.22 -4.29 9.59
N GLY A 131 13.46 -4.07 10.66
CA GLY A 131 14.00 -3.68 11.95
C GLY A 131 14.16 -2.17 12.11
N ALA A 132 14.75 -1.76 13.25
CA ALA A 132 14.79 -0.35 13.63
C ALA A 132 15.66 0.53 12.73
N GLU A 133 16.65 -0.06 12.07
CA GLU A 133 17.62 0.69 11.27
C GLU A 133 18.10 -0.11 10.06
N ILE A 134 18.17 0.57 8.92
CA ILE A 134 18.78 0.04 7.69
C ILE A 134 19.64 1.11 7.02
N MET A 135 20.48 0.67 6.10
CA MET A 135 21.23 1.55 5.19
C MET A 135 20.54 1.57 3.82
N TYR A 136 20.40 2.75 3.25
CA TYR A 136 19.87 2.94 1.90
C TYR A 136 20.73 3.95 1.14
N HIS A 137 21.52 3.47 0.18
CA HIS A 137 22.57 4.26 -0.47
C HIS A 137 23.47 4.96 0.56
N ASP A 138 23.66 6.27 0.47
CA ASP A 138 24.46 7.07 1.41
C ASP A 138 23.62 7.62 2.57
N TYR A 139 22.53 6.93 2.94
CA TYR A 139 21.61 7.35 3.99
C TYR A 139 21.44 6.27 5.05
N ARG A 140 21.31 6.73 6.27
CA ARG A 140 20.87 5.92 7.41
C ARG A 140 19.38 6.10 7.59
N VAL A 141 18.64 5.02 7.62
CA VAL A 141 17.18 5.00 7.74
C VAL A 141 16.79 4.41 9.08
N ILE A 142 16.07 5.18 9.88
CA ILE A 142 15.62 4.77 11.22
C ILE A 142 14.10 4.73 11.22
N PHE A 143 13.52 3.58 11.56
CA PHE A 143 12.09 3.40 11.75
C PHE A 143 11.71 3.56 13.21
N SER A 144 10.61 4.25 13.47
CA SER A 144 10.00 4.38 14.79
C SER A 144 8.49 4.33 14.63
N ASP A 145 7.86 3.23 15.01
CA ASP A 145 6.44 2.97 14.77
C ASP A 145 6.03 3.22 13.31
N ALA A 146 5.11 4.12 13.06
CA ALA A 146 4.65 4.49 11.72
C ALA A 146 5.40 5.70 11.13
N SER A 147 6.62 5.95 11.60
CA SER A 147 7.46 7.03 11.09
C SER A 147 8.83 6.54 10.66
N VAL A 148 9.49 7.34 9.83
CA VAL A 148 10.83 7.05 9.33
C VAL A 148 11.65 8.34 9.29
N ILE A 149 12.91 8.23 9.67
CA ILE A 149 13.89 9.31 9.58
C ILE A 149 15.00 8.87 8.64
N VAL A 150 15.34 9.71 7.67
CA VAL A 150 16.39 9.47 6.69
C VAL A 150 17.50 10.49 6.90
N HIS A 151 18.66 10.04 7.36
CA HIS A 151 19.84 10.86 7.59
C HIS A 151 20.90 10.60 6.56
N PRO A 152 21.44 11.64 5.86
CA PRO A 152 22.61 11.46 5.05
C PRO A 152 23.80 11.00 5.92
N LEU A 153 24.58 10.06 5.42
CA LEU A 153 25.88 9.76 5.99
C LEU A 153 26.82 10.89 5.62
N VAL A 154 27.06 11.80 6.56
CA VAL A 154 28.08 12.83 6.40
C VAL A 154 29.40 12.18 6.80
N ASP A 155 30.38 12.15 5.89
CA ASP A 155 31.74 11.86 6.29
C ASP A 155 32.14 12.93 7.31
N ASP A 156 32.33 12.54 8.56
CA ASP A 156 32.90 13.41 9.55
C ASP A 156 34.31 13.75 9.11
N VAL A 157 34.46 14.93 8.58
CA VAL A 157 35.73 15.48 8.22
C VAL A 157 36.42 16.01 9.44
#